data_46f0041574fcc17f5162619f0b725d47
#
_entry.id   46f0041574fcc17f5162619f0b725d47
#
_cell.length_a   1.000
_cell.length_b   1.000
_cell.length_c   1.000
_cell.angle_alpha   90.00
_cell.angle_beta   90.00
_cell.angle_gamma   90.00
#
_symmetry.space_group_name_H-M   'P 1'
#
loop_
_entity.id
_entity.type
_entity.pdbx_description
1 polymer ?
#
loop_
_entity_poly.entity_id
_entity_poly.type
_entity_poly.pdbx_seq_one_letter_code
_entity_poly.pdbx_strand_id
1 'polypeptide(L)'
;MAGQQAPTDKEAIKTTMWERMADSPYLMVGLTGAGQHQHSEPLTAQLDKDQVDTIFFFAGKDNRAAGGGEAMAQFVSKGHDFFACLAGTLAQDNDPAMIDKLWNKQVEAWFPGGKSDPNLALLRFDIDSAELWETDISLSGRLKMLFGGTIKAAESGSHAKVQTTAESTPA
;
A
#
# COMPACT_ATOMS: atom_id res chain seq x y z
N MET A 1 12.51 18.57 -28.35
CA MET A 1 12.55 18.66 -26.87
C MET A 1 11.15 18.37 -26.37
N ALA A 2 10.90 17.15 -25.88
CA ALA A 2 9.62 16.81 -25.27
C ALA A 2 9.55 17.52 -23.93
N GLY A 3 8.63 18.47 -23.78
CA GLY A 3 8.37 19.14 -22.52
C GLY A 3 7.84 18.13 -21.52
N GLN A 4 8.59 17.86 -20.46
CA GLN A 4 8.14 17.12 -19.31
C GLN A 4 7.05 17.96 -18.62
N GLN A 5 5.80 17.55 -18.76
CA GLN A 5 4.68 18.17 -18.08
C GLN A 5 4.85 17.94 -16.58
N ALA A 6 4.72 18.97 -15.78
CA ALA A 6 4.79 18.82 -14.31
C ALA A 6 3.73 17.79 -13.86
N PRO A 7 4.06 16.91 -12.89
CA PRO A 7 3.12 15.92 -12.41
C PRO A 7 1.85 16.59 -11.89
N THR A 8 0.70 15.98 -12.13
CA THR A 8 -0.56 16.44 -11.54
C THR A 8 -0.51 16.25 -10.02
N ASP A 9 -1.30 17.00 -9.25
CA ASP A 9 -1.35 16.86 -7.78
C ASP A 9 -1.63 15.39 -7.39
N LYS A 10 -2.41 14.65 -8.20
CA LYS A 10 -2.70 13.22 -7.97
C LYS A 10 -1.48 12.33 -8.18
N GLU A 11 -0.67 12.60 -9.19
CA GLU A 11 0.56 11.84 -9.45
C GLU A 11 1.62 12.14 -8.39
N ALA A 12 1.71 13.39 -7.94
CA ALA A 12 2.61 13.79 -6.87
C ALA A 12 2.27 13.07 -5.55
N ILE A 13 1.02 13.04 -5.13
CA ILE A 13 0.60 12.36 -3.90
C ILE A 13 0.75 10.84 -4.00
N LYS A 14 0.55 10.24 -5.19
CA LYS A 14 0.80 8.82 -5.44
C LYS A 14 2.29 8.50 -5.31
N THR A 15 3.17 9.33 -5.87
CA THR A 15 4.62 9.18 -5.72
C THR A 15 5.02 9.24 -4.25
N THR A 16 4.50 10.22 -3.50
CA THR A 16 4.73 10.34 -2.05
C THR A 16 4.29 9.07 -1.31
N MET A 17 3.16 8.47 -1.66
CA MET A 17 2.71 7.20 -1.07
C MET A 17 3.76 6.10 -1.21
N TRP A 18 4.28 5.90 -2.42
CA TRP A 18 5.30 4.88 -2.68
C TRP A 18 6.60 5.13 -1.93
N GLU A 19 7.05 6.37 -1.85
CA GLU A 19 8.23 6.75 -1.09
C GLU A 19 8.06 6.49 0.42
N ARG A 20 6.91 6.88 0.98
CA ARG A 20 6.58 6.64 2.40
C ARG A 20 6.44 5.16 2.71
N MET A 21 5.86 4.38 1.78
CA MET A 21 5.71 2.94 1.92
C MET A 21 7.07 2.22 1.81
N ALA A 22 7.98 2.68 0.97
CA ALA A 22 9.34 2.14 0.90
C ALA A 22 10.14 2.38 2.20
N ASP A 23 9.91 3.49 2.90
CA ASP A 23 10.54 3.79 4.19
C ASP A 23 9.96 2.97 5.35
N SER A 24 8.66 2.62 5.29
CA SER A 24 7.96 1.85 6.32
C SER A 24 6.92 0.92 5.70
N PRO A 25 7.32 -0.27 5.20
CA PRO A 25 6.50 -1.10 4.32
C PRO A 25 5.44 -1.95 5.07
N TYR A 26 4.87 -1.48 6.15
CA TYR A 26 3.91 -2.23 6.95
C TYR A 26 2.48 -1.76 6.68
N LEU A 27 1.62 -2.67 6.24
CA LEU A 27 0.21 -2.41 5.96
C LEU A 27 -0.67 -3.37 6.75
N MET A 28 -1.84 -2.89 7.15
CA MET A 28 -2.93 -3.76 7.64
C MET A 28 -3.75 -4.20 6.45
N VAL A 29 -3.75 -5.51 6.14
CA VAL A 29 -4.42 -6.09 4.97
C VAL A 29 -5.52 -7.03 5.40
N GLY A 30 -6.72 -6.87 4.84
CA GLY A 30 -7.86 -7.72 5.14
C GLY A 30 -8.76 -7.94 3.94
N LEU A 31 -9.36 -9.12 3.86
CA LEU A 31 -10.36 -9.45 2.83
C LEU A 31 -11.70 -8.77 3.18
N THR A 32 -12.39 -8.26 2.16
CA THR A 32 -13.65 -7.52 2.31
C THR A 32 -14.86 -8.22 1.69
N GLY A 33 -14.69 -9.42 1.17
CA GLY A 33 -15.75 -10.20 0.53
C GLY A 33 -16.95 -10.48 1.42
N ALA A 34 -18.12 -10.67 0.81
CA ALA A 34 -19.39 -10.82 1.47
C ALA A 34 -19.39 -11.97 2.50
N GLY A 35 -19.82 -11.67 3.72
CA GLY A 35 -19.97 -12.65 4.81
C GLY A 35 -18.71 -12.90 5.64
N GLN A 36 -17.65 -12.16 5.40
CA GLN A 36 -16.39 -12.33 6.13
C GLN A 36 -16.09 -11.08 6.96
N HIS A 37 -16.39 -11.11 8.24
CA HIS A 37 -15.82 -10.18 9.22
C HIS A 37 -14.42 -10.64 9.58
N GLN A 38 -13.48 -10.55 8.63
CA GLN A 38 -12.10 -10.91 8.90
C GLN A 38 -11.34 -9.71 9.45
N HIS A 39 -10.59 -9.96 10.50
CA HIS A 39 -9.63 -8.98 10.99
C HIS A 39 -8.49 -8.82 9.97
N SER A 40 -8.09 -7.59 9.72
CA SER A 40 -6.87 -7.31 8.97
C SER A 40 -5.64 -7.78 9.73
N GLU A 41 -4.61 -8.20 9.01
CA GLU A 41 -3.32 -8.63 9.55
C GLU A 41 -2.19 -7.73 9.03
N PRO A 42 -1.14 -7.51 9.82
CA PRO A 42 0.01 -6.74 9.37
C PRO A 42 0.81 -7.57 8.36
N LEU A 43 0.99 -7.05 7.16
CA LEU A 43 1.84 -7.63 6.13
C LEU A 43 2.91 -6.61 5.71
N THR A 44 4.07 -7.14 5.29
CA THR A 44 5.18 -6.32 4.80
C THR A 44 5.13 -6.21 3.29
N ALA A 45 4.92 -5.00 2.78
CA ALA A 45 4.89 -4.73 1.35
C ALA A 45 6.26 -4.95 0.71
N GLN A 46 6.26 -5.63 -0.43
CA GLN A 46 7.35 -5.70 -1.37
C GLN A 46 6.95 -4.89 -2.61
N LEU A 47 7.71 -3.85 -2.91
CA LEU A 47 7.41 -2.92 -3.97
C LEU A 47 8.27 -3.22 -5.20
N ASP A 48 7.63 -3.33 -6.35
CA ASP A 48 8.29 -3.46 -7.64
C ASP A 48 8.17 -2.15 -8.42
N LYS A 49 9.30 -1.56 -8.81
CA LYS A 49 9.35 -0.30 -9.55
C LYS A 49 8.71 -0.39 -10.93
N ASP A 50 8.63 -1.60 -11.49
CA ASP A 50 8.06 -1.86 -12.80
C ASP A 50 6.53 -2.08 -12.73
N GLN A 51 5.95 -2.17 -11.53
CA GLN A 51 4.53 -2.44 -11.29
C GLN A 51 3.95 -1.43 -10.29
N VAL A 52 3.65 -0.24 -10.78
CA VAL A 52 3.28 0.94 -9.96
C VAL A 52 1.88 0.90 -9.33
N ASP A 53 1.03 -0.04 -9.69
CA ASP A 53 -0.32 -0.21 -9.13
C ASP A 53 -0.49 -1.57 -8.43
N THR A 54 0.62 -2.21 -8.12
CA THR A 54 0.65 -3.53 -7.51
C THR A 54 1.56 -3.55 -6.28
N ILE A 55 1.11 -4.18 -5.22
CA ILE A 55 1.90 -4.46 -4.01
C ILE A 55 1.99 -5.97 -3.83
N PHE A 56 3.17 -6.46 -3.50
CA PHE A 56 3.35 -7.87 -3.19
C PHE A 56 3.57 -8.08 -1.70
N PHE A 57 3.15 -9.26 -1.20
CA PHE A 57 3.37 -9.66 0.18
C PHE A 57 3.80 -11.12 0.24
N PHE A 58 4.86 -11.42 0.97
CA PHE A 58 5.14 -12.80 1.35
C PHE A 58 4.35 -13.15 2.61
N ALA A 59 3.62 -14.26 2.54
CA ALA A 59 2.79 -14.76 3.64
C ALA A 59 2.82 -16.28 3.70
N GLY A 60 2.43 -16.85 4.82
CA GLY A 60 2.14 -18.29 4.88
C GLY A 60 0.85 -18.61 4.15
N LYS A 61 0.75 -19.79 3.57
CA LYS A 61 -0.49 -20.30 2.93
C LYS A 61 -1.65 -20.42 3.90
N ASP A 62 -1.36 -20.50 5.19
CA ASP A 62 -2.31 -20.52 6.30
C ASP A 62 -2.74 -19.11 6.76
N ASN A 63 -2.16 -18.05 6.21
CA ASN A 63 -2.56 -16.69 6.47
C ASN A 63 -3.98 -16.42 5.91
N ARG A 64 -4.78 -15.66 6.63
CA ARG A 64 -6.17 -15.32 6.21
C ARG A 64 -6.23 -14.66 4.83
N ALA A 65 -5.27 -13.81 4.53
CA ALA A 65 -5.20 -13.11 3.25
C ALA A 65 -4.84 -14.05 2.08
N ALA A 66 -4.24 -15.22 2.35
CA ALA A 66 -3.81 -16.16 1.30
C ALA A 66 -4.97 -16.76 0.49
N GLY A 67 -6.19 -16.71 1.00
CA GLY A 67 -7.38 -17.10 0.25
C GLY A 67 -7.69 -16.22 -0.95
N GLY A 68 -7.17 -15.00 -0.97
CA GLY A 68 -7.43 -14.04 -2.03
C GLY A 68 -8.86 -13.51 -2.08
N GLY A 69 -9.13 -12.59 -2.99
CA GLY A 69 -10.42 -11.95 -3.22
C GLY A 69 -10.34 -10.43 -3.05
N GLU A 70 -11.51 -9.79 -2.97
CA GLU A 70 -11.58 -8.36 -2.67
C GLU A 70 -10.92 -8.06 -1.33
N ALA A 71 -10.08 -7.06 -1.30
CA ALA A 71 -9.27 -6.74 -0.13
C ALA A 71 -9.09 -5.24 0.05
N MET A 72 -8.80 -4.87 1.28
CA MET A 72 -8.41 -3.52 1.65
C MET A 72 -7.07 -3.54 2.35
N ALA A 73 -6.18 -2.64 1.95
CA ALA A 73 -4.90 -2.44 2.59
C ALA A 73 -4.82 -1.01 3.14
N GLN A 74 -4.44 -0.89 4.41
CA GLN A 74 -4.34 0.39 5.11
C GLN A 74 -2.90 0.66 5.49
N PHE A 75 -2.45 1.85 5.19
CA PHE A 75 -1.08 2.31 5.44
C PHE A 75 -1.06 3.59 6.26
N VAL A 76 -0.12 3.65 7.18
CA VAL A 76 0.22 4.86 7.94
C VAL A 76 1.73 5.03 7.90
N SER A 77 2.18 6.19 7.45
CA SER A 77 3.61 6.49 7.40
C SER A 77 4.23 6.53 8.80
N LYS A 78 5.52 6.27 8.88
CA LYS A 78 6.31 6.32 10.12
C LYS A 78 6.22 7.69 10.84
N GLY A 79 6.09 8.76 10.07
CA GLY A 79 5.92 10.12 10.60
C GLY A 79 4.50 10.45 11.05
N HIS A 80 3.51 9.59 10.80
CA HIS A 80 2.08 9.84 11.00
C HIS A 80 1.58 11.09 10.26
N ASP A 81 2.21 11.38 9.14
CA ASP A 81 1.94 12.54 8.28
C ASP A 81 1.29 12.13 6.94
N PHE A 82 1.24 10.82 6.66
CA PHE A 82 0.62 10.27 5.46
C PHE A 82 -0.21 9.02 5.79
N PHE A 83 -1.42 8.95 5.23
CA PHE A 83 -2.32 7.82 5.38
C PHE A 83 -2.83 7.38 4.02
N ALA A 84 -3.00 6.08 3.83
CA ALA A 84 -3.60 5.54 2.63
C ALA A 84 -4.59 4.43 2.97
N CYS A 85 -5.71 4.43 2.25
CA CYS A 85 -6.66 3.33 2.23
C CYS A 85 -6.77 2.85 0.78
N LEU A 86 -6.32 1.62 0.54
CA LEU A 86 -6.23 1.01 -0.78
C LEU A 86 -7.28 -0.08 -0.88
N ALA A 87 -8.11 -0.04 -1.90
CA ALA A 87 -9.04 -1.12 -2.24
C ALA A 87 -8.60 -1.79 -3.53
N GLY A 88 -8.72 -3.10 -3.59
CA GLY A 88 -8.29 -3.87 -4.74
C GLY A 88 -8.54 -5.36 -4.62
N THR A 89 -7.84 -6.12 -5.42
CA THR A 89 -7.95 -7.58 -5.47
C THR A 89 -6.63 -8.23 -5.06
N LEU A 90 -6.72 -9.15 -4.12
CA LEU A 90 -5.61 -9.97 -3.65
C LEU A 90 -5.68 -11.36 -4.27
N ALA A 91 -4.58 -11.85 -4.80
CA ALA A 91 -4.46 -13.20 -5.35
C ALA A 91 -3.09 -13.81 -5.03
N GLN A 92 -3.01 -15.13 -4.99
CA GLN A 92 -1.71 -15.79 -4.97
C GLN A 92 -1.07 -15.69 -6.36
N ASP A 93 0.15 -15.21 -6.41
CA ASP A 93 0.99 -15.14 -7.61
C ASP A 93 2.34 -15.75 -7.28
N ASN A 94 2.40 -17.08 -7.30
CA ASN A 94 3.60 -17.83 -6.95
C ASN A 94 4.58 -17.95 -8.13
N ASP A 95 4.71 -16.92 -8.97
CA ASP A 95 5.70 -16.88 -10.04
C ASP A 95 7.12 -16.94 -9.47
N PRO A 96 7.91 -17.98 -9.81
CA PRO A 96 9.27 -18.12 -9.30
C PRO A 96 10.18 -16.91 -9.63
N ALA A 97 10.00 -16.28 -10.80
CA ALA A 97 10.78 -15.14 -11.19
C ALA A 97 10.47 -13.91 -10.31
N MET A 98 9.20 -13.71 -9.94
CA MET A 98 8.81 -12.64 -9.04
C MET A 98 9.26 -12.92 -7.60
N ILE A 99 9.14 -14.17 -7.14
CA ILE A 99 9.69 -14.59 -5.85
C ILE A 99 11.19 -14.29 -5.80
N ASP A 100 11.95 -14.66 -6.83
CA ASP A 100 13.40 -14.39 -6.90
C ASP A 100 13.72 -12.90 -6.86
N LYS A 101 12.97 -12.09 -7.59
CA LYS A 101 13.16 -10.64 -7.68
C LYS A 101 12.93 -9.93 -6.35
N LEU A 102 11.90 -10.35 -5.59
CA LEU A 102 11.48 -9.70 -4.35
C LEU A 102 12.10 -10.31 -3.09
N TRP A 103 12.77 -11.47 -3.22
CA TRP A 103 13.36 -12.17 -2.07
C TRP A 103 14.46 -11.35 -1.40
N ASN A 104 14.40 -11.28 -0.09
CA ASN A 104 15.40 -10.57 0.72
C ASN A 104 15.60 -11.26 2.08
N LYS A 105 16.59 -10.82 2.84
CA LYS A 105 16.93 -11.40 4.15
C LYS A 105 15.81 -11.29 5.19
N GLN A 106 14.98 -10.27 5.11
CA GLN A 106 13.85 -10.09 6.02
C GLN A 106 12.78 -11.16 5.73
N VAL A 107 12.48 -11.41 4.46
CA VAL A 107 11.58 -12.49 4.04
C VAL A 107 12.14 -13.86 4.42
N GLU A 108 13.42 -14.09 4.15
CA GLU A 108 14.10 -15.35 4.47
C GLU A 108 13.99 -15.75 5.96
N ALA A 109 13.99 -14.76 6.86
CA ALA A 109 13.86 -15.00 8.29
C ALA A 109 12.52 -15.64 8.71
N TRP A 110 11.48 -15.48 7.89
CA TRP A 110 10.14 -16.03 8.15
C TRP A 110 9.91 -17.40 7.52
N PHE A 111 10.74 -17.81 6.55
CA PHE A 111 10.58 -19.04 5.80
C PHE A 111 11.84 -19.93 5.92
N PRO A 112 11.89 -20.85 6.91
CA PRO A 112 13.03 -21.70 7.13
C PRO A 112 13.39 -22.60 5.93
N GLY A 113 12.41 -22.95 5.10
CA GLY A 113 12.59 -23.69 3.85
C GLY A 113 13.07 -22.84 2.67
N GLY A 114 13.33 -21.54 2.90
CA GLY A 114 13.72 -20.60 1.86
C GLY A 114 12.63 -20.40 0.81
N LYS A 115 13.03 -20.10 -0.41
CA LYS A 115 12.10 -19.91 -1.56
C LYS A 115 11.28 -21.15 -1.93
N SER A 116 11.70 -22.33 -1.45
CA SER A 116 11.02 -23.62 -1.66
C SER A 116 10.20 -24.04 -0.45
N ASP A 117 10.00 -23.15 0.52
CA ASP A 117 9.19 -23.46 1.70
C ASP A 117 7.77 -23.84 1.28
N PRO A 118 7.25 -25.00 1.71
CA PRO A 118 5.92 -25.47 1.30
C PRO A 118 4.79 -24.55 1.79
N ASN A 119 5.01 -23.80 2.85
CA ASN A 119 4.04 -22.83 3.38
C ASN A 119 4.17 -21.43 2.75
N LEU A 120 5.17 -21.20 1.88
CA LEU A 120 5.36 -19.91 1.23
C LEU A 120 4.22 -19.62 0.23
N ALA A 121 3.65 -18.44 0.31
CA ALA A 121 2.82 -17.83 -0.72
C ALA A 121 3.31 -16.41 -1.02
N LEU A 122 3.43 -16.08 -2.29
CA LEU A 122 3.53 -14.70 -2.74
C LEU A 122 2.12 -14.22 -3.06
N LEU A 123 1.68 -13.17 -2.39
CA LEU A 123 0.38 -12.54 -2.62
C LEU A 123 0.60 -11.28 -3.45
N ARG A 124 -0.18 -11.13 -4.49
CA ARG A 124 -0.25 -9.95 -5.35
C ARG A 124 -1.52 -9.19 -5.05
N PHE A 125 -1.39 -7.92 -4.74
CA PHE A 125 -2.48 -7.00 -4.50
C PHE A 125 -2.51 -5.96 -5.62
N ASP A 126 -3.49 -6.09 -6.51
CA ASP A 126 -3.75 -5.12 -7.58
C ASP A 126 -4.68 -4.04 -7.05
N ILE A 127 -4.23 -2.79 -7.07
CA ILE A 127 -4.94 -1.65 -6.52
C ILE A 127 -5.95 -1.14 -7.55
N ASP A 128 -7.25 -1.15 -7.21
CA ASP A 128 -8.32 -0.60 -8.03
C ASP A 128 -8.58 0.88 -7.72
N SER A 129 -8.50 1.24 -6.44
CA SER A 129 -8.69 2.60 -5.97
C SER A 129 -7.92 2.90 -4.70
N ALA A 130 -7.63 4.17 -4.48
CA ALA A 130 -6.94 4.65 -3.29
C ALA A 130 -7.56 5.95 -2.78
N GLU A 131 -7.70 6.06 -1.47
CA GLU A 131 -7.88 7.34 -0.77
C GLU A 131 -6.60 7.66 0.00
N LEU A 132 -6.05 8.82 -0.26
CA LEU A 132 -4.76 9.27 0.25
C LEU A 132 -4.93 10.57 1.02
N TRP A 133 -4.33 10.65 2.19
CA TRP A 133 -4.33 11.86 3.04
C TRP A 133 -2.89 12.18 3.41
N GLU A 134 -2.49 13.39 3.11
CA GLU A 134 -1.23 13.96 3.56
C GLU A 134 -1.53 15.08 4.56
N THR A 135 -1.02 14.95 5.77
CA THR A 135 -1.19 15.94 6.82
C THR A 135 0.08 16.77 6.92
N ASP A 136 0.07 17.95 6.31
CA ASP A 136 1.13 18.94 6.52
C ASP A 136 0.81 19.76 7.77
N ILE A 137 1.00 19.14 8.94
CA ILE A 137 0.93 19.87 10.20
C ILE A 137 2.23 20.67 10.34
N SER A 138 2.21 21.90 9.87
CA SER A 138 3.31 22.84 10.04
C SER A 138 3.76 22.90 11.51
N LEU A 139 5.03 23.23 11.74
CA LEU A 139 5.58 23.37 13.10
C LEU A 139 4.72 24.31 13.96
N SER A 140 4.12 25.34 13.36
CA SER A 140 3.16 26.25 14.01
C SER A 140 1.84 25.56 14.38
N GLY A 141 1.36 24.60 13.58
CA GLY A 141 0.17 23.79 13.89
C GLY A 141 0.42 22.84 15.06
N ARG A 142 1.59 22.20 15.12
CA ARG A 142 2.00 21.36 16.27
C ARG A 142 2.11 22.17 17.55
N LEU A 143 2.65 23.38 17.48
CA LEU A 143 2.70 24.31 18.63
C LEU A 143 1.29 24.71 19.09
N LYS A 144 0.37 25.02 18.16
CA LYS A 144 -1.03 25.34 18.48
C LYS A 144 -1.72 24.19 19.21
N MET A 145 -1.50 22.92 18.80
CA MET A 145 -2.05 21.76 19.50
C MET A 145 -1.54 21.64 20.93
N LEU A 146 -0.25 21.86 21.15
CA LEU A 146 0.36 21.81 22.49
C LEU A 146 -0.18 22.86 23.46
N PHE A 147 -0.58 24.03 22.95
CA PHE A 147 -1.11 25.15 23.74
C PHE A 147 -2.64 25.29 23.66
N GLY A 148 -3.36 24.27 23.19
CA GLY A 148 -4.83 24.23 23.20
C GLY A 148 -5.49 25.08 22.09
N GLY A 149 -4.77 25.41 21.02
CA GLY A 149 -5.31 26.13 19.86
C GLY A 149 -6.10 25.25 18.90
N THR A 150 -7.05 25.85 18.16
CA THR A 150 -7.86 25.17 17.14
C THR A 150 -7.16 25.21 15.78
N ILE A 151 -7.10 24.06 15.10
CA ILE A 151 -6.62 23.95 13.70
C ILE A 151 -7.83 23.93 12.77
N LYS A 152 -7.81 24.74 11.72
CA LYS A 152 -8.84 24.67 10.67
C LYS A 152 -8.53 23.54 9.70
N ALA A 153 -9.57 22.81 9.24
CA ALA A 153 -9.45 21.69 8.31
C ALA A 153 -8.68 22.03 7.02
N ALA A 154 -8.77 23.28 6.56
CA ALA A 154 -8.02 23.78 5.41
C ALA A 154 -6.49 23.94 5.65
N GLU A 155 -6.04 23.88 6.90
CA GLU A 155 -4.62 23.96 7.30
C GLU A 155 -4.02 22.56 7.56
N SER A 156 -4.80 21.47 7.36
CA SER A 156 -4.46 20.12 7.82
C SER A 156 -3.95 19.17 6.74
N GLY A 157 -3.73 19.62 5.49
CA GLY A 157 -3.09 18.79 4.46
C GLY A 157 -3.93 18.55 3.20
N SER A 158 -3.44 17.68 2.34
CA SER A 158 -4.03 17.32 1.04
C SER A 158 -4.78 15.99 1.13
N HIS A 159 -5.90 15.90 0.42
CA HIS A 159 -6.68 14.66 0.26
C HIS A 159 -6.90 14.37 -1.22
N ALA A 160 -6.64 13.16 -1.66
CA ALA A 160 -6.89 12.73 -3.03
C ALA A 160 -7.57 11.36 -3.08
N LYS A 161 -8.54 11.23 -4.01
CA LYS A 161 -9.10 9.96 -4.43
C LYS A 161 -8.55 9.62 -5.80
N VAL A 162 -7.94 8.45 -5.91
CA VAL A 162 -7.36 7.93 -7.14
C VAL A 162 -8.05 6.63 -7.50
N GLN A 163 -8.53 6.52 -8.73
CA GLN A 163 -9.00 5.27 -9.32
C GLN A 163 -8.01 4.87 -10.41
N THR A 164 -7.55 3.64 -10.36
CA THR A 164 -6.81 3.02 -11.46
C THR A 164 -7.85 2.49 -12.45
N THR A 165 -8.30 3.34 -13.36
CA THR A 165 -9.10 2.88 -14.50
C THR A 165 -8.17 2.12 -15.45
N ALA A 166 -8.34 0.81 -15.54
CA ALA A 166 -7.99 0.10 -16.75
C ALA A 166 -8.84 0.72 -17.87
N GLU A 167 -8.21 1.46 -18.76
CA GLU A 167 -8.84 2.00 -19.96
C GLU A 167 -9.34 0.81 -20.78
N SER A 168 -10.64 0.49 -20.66
CA SER A 168 -11.29 -0.44 -21.57
C SER A 168 -11.34 0.25 -22.93
N THR A 169 -10.43 -0.13 -23.82
CA THR A 169 -10.51 0.21 -25.23
C THR A 169 -11.84 -0.31 -25.78
N PRO A 170 -12.71 0.55 -26.32
CA PRO A 170 -13.92 0.07 -26.99
C PRO A 170 -13.51 -0.63 -28.29
N ALA A 171 -14.12 -1.77 -28.52
CA ALA A 171 -14.01 -2.57 -29.75
C ALA A 171 -14.59 -1.82 -30.96
#